data_50cf901d6862c424d8590ef6bd798090
#
_entry.id   50cf901d6862c424d8590ef6bd798090
#
_cell.length_a   1.000
_cell.length_b   1.000
_cell.length_c   1.000
_cell.angle_alpha   90.00
_cell.angle_beta   90.00
_cell.angle_gamma   90.00
#
_symmetry.space_group_name_H-M   'P 1'
#
loop_
_entity.id
_entity.type
_entity.pdbx_description
1 polymer ?
#
loop_
_entity_poly.entity_id
_entity_poly.type
_entity_poly.pdbx_seq_one_letter_code
_entity_poly.pdbx_strand_id
1 'polypeptide(L)'
;MRKLLLIISFLAFAFISEAQRENCILKTPQITIHFGAGGEVSESNNMVPARYTRVSHYCPSDGYYTFTPYTSRCFRDDWHTLTEDHTPGDVNGNMLLINSSPSGGAFFKTTVSGLKPATQYEFSTWMINVCRITDKCPFPLLPDVTIRLQTLSGKVISQLGIGEVARVQSVRWTQYNFMFTTPASEGSLEILMVNHNPGGCGNDFAMDDITFRECVPPPPPKKIVPVPKPSAKKVVTPVKKTAPAKVKKPLSRPTVKKTQSKPAIHAPAIPPIKDTVSIAPPAEKKRPPLPPPPRVLTTRANTLVKAIETEAGNIKIELFDNAEIDGDTVSIYHNNRLIVSKALLSQRPVTINVRVNKEQPHHELVMVAENLGSIPPNTALMIVTAGAKRDEVFISSSKQKNAKVVLDLKE
;
A
#
# COMPACT_ATOMS: atom_id res chain seq x y z
N MET A 1 -0.05 14.79 72.57
CA MET A 1 0.20 15.19 71.23
C MET A 1 0.32 13.91 70.37
N ARG A 2 -0.80 13.47 69.80
CA ARG A 2 -0.86 12.28 68.87
C ARG A 2 -0.78 12.76 67.40
N LYS A 3 0.30 12.42 66.78
CA LYS A 3 0.46 12.68 65.31
C LYS A 3 -0.33 11.61 64.52
N LEU A 4 -1.36 12.06 63.83
CA LEU A 4 -2.17 11.26 62.92
C LEU A 4 -1.41 11.19 61.56
N LEU A 5 -0.89 10.02 61.19
CA LEU A 5 -0.31 9.75 59.88
C LEU A 5 -1.47 9.39 58.92
N LEU A 6 -1.78 10.30 58.00
CA LEU A 6 -2.67 10.06 56.87
C LEU A 6 -1.87 9.31 55.81
N ILE A 7 -2.14 8.01 55.65
CA ILE A 7 -1.65 7.19 54.53
C ILE A 7 -2.60 7.44 53.34
N ILE A 8 -2.17 8.26 52.38
CA ILE A 8 -2.85 8.43 51.09
C ILE A 8 -2.44 7.23 50.25
N SER A 9 -3.35 6.26 50.11
CA SER A 9 -3.22 5.15 49.15
C SER A 9 -3.46 5.68 47.75
N PHE A 10 -2.39 5.90 46.99
CA PHE A 10 -2.44 6.14 45.57
C PHE A 10 -2.78 4.81 44.88
N LEU A 11 -4.04 4.59 44.54
CA LEU A 11 -4.44 3.56 43.58
C LEU A 11 -3.92 4.02 42.19
N ALA A 12 -2.76 3.54 41.82
CA ALA A 12 -2.27 3.59 40.47
C ALA A 12 -3.18 2.70 39.63
N PHE A 13 -4.17 3.28 38.96
CA PHE A 13 -4.79 2.66 37.82
C PHE A 13 -3.72 2.57 36.71
N ALA A 14 -3.05 1.44 36.65
CA ALA A 14 -2.29 1.05 35.51
C ALA A 14 -3.30 0.90 34.34
N PHE A 15 -3.38 1.91 33.49
CA PHE A 15 -3.93 1.74 32.13
C PHE A 15 -2.96 0.82 31.41
N ILE A 16 -3.24 -0.47 31.43
CA ILE A 16 -2.64 -1.42 30.51
C ILE A 16 -3.26 -1.09 29.16
N SER A 17 -2.59 -0.21 28.42
CA SER A 17 -2.78 -0.09 26.99
C SER A 17 -2.10 -1.32 26.37
N GLU A 18 -2.76 -2.46 26.43
CA GLU A 18 -2.42 -3.57 25.57
C GLU A 18 -2.66 -3.11 24.13
N ALA A 19 -1.58 -2.82 23.42
CA ALA A 19 -1.57 -2.91 21.96
C ALA A 19 -1.83 -4.39 21.63
N GLN A 20 -3.10 -4.77 21.58
CA GLN A 20 -3.54 -6.09 21.20
C GLN A 20 -3.16 -6.28 19.73
N ARG A 21 -2.04 -6.94 19.49
CA ARG A 21 -1.85 -7.76 18.28
C ARG A 21 -2.84 -8.91 18.40
N GLU A 22 -4.01 -8.65 17.90
CA GLU A 22 -5.11 -9.56 18.04
C GLU A 22 -4.91 -10.74 17.11
N ASN A 23 -4.60 -11.88 17.71
CA ASN A 23 -4.86 -13.17 17.13
C ASN A 23 -6.37 -13.33 16.99
N CYS A 24 -6.96 -12.68 15.99
CA CYS A 24 -8.37 -12.89 15.69
C CYS A 24 -8.54 -13.60 14.35
N ILE A 25 -9.62 -14.33 14.25
CA ILE A 25 -10.07 -14.96 13.01
C ILE A 25 -11.09 -14.02 12.38
N LEU A 26 -10.77 -13.51 11.20
CA LEU A 26 -11.70 -12.71 10.42
C LEU A 26 -12.78 -13.63 9.81
N LYS A 27 -14.03 -13.31 10.08
CA LYS A 27 -15.18 -13.97 9.44
C LYS A 27 -15.34 -13.53 7.98
N THR A 28 -16.22 -14.20 7.27
CA THR A 28 -16.71 -13.71 5.97
C THR A 28 -17.27 -12.30 6.13
N PRO A 29 -17.16 -11.43 5.10
CA PRO A 29 -17.67 -10.06 5.17
C PRO A 29 -19.14 -10.05 5.60
N GLN A 30 -19.46 -9.23 6.60
CA GLN A 30 -20.84 -8.99 7.03
C GLN A 30 -21.48 -7.89 6.18
N ILE A 31 -20.68 -6.95 5.70
CA ILE A 31 -21.08 -5.88 4.79
C ILE A 31 -20.08 -5.85 3.65
N THR A 32 -20.59 -5.77 2.43
CA THR A 32 -19.81 -5.56 1.21
C THR A 32 -20.47 -4.48 0.36
N ILE A 33 -19.68 -3.52 -0.15
CA ILE A 33 -20.09 -2.52 -1.12
C ILE A 33 -19.20 -2.73 -2.35
N HIS A 34 -19.78 -3.18 -3.45
CA HIS A 34 -19.11 -3.52 -4.71
C HIS A 34 -19.64 -2.72 -5.91
N PHE A 35 -20.35 -1.62 -5.68
CA PHE A 35 -20.88 -0.67 -6.65
C PHE A 35 -21.78 -1.22 -7.76
N GLY A 36 -22.19 -2.48 -7.70
CA GLY A 36 -23.10 -3.13 -8.64
C GLY A 36 -22.41 -4.03 -9.65
N ALA A 37 -23.20 -4.80 -10.40
CA ALA A 37 -22.75 -5.74 -11.42
C ALA A 37 -23.76 -5.82 -12.56
N GLY A 38 -23.33 -6.33 -13.74
CA GLY A 38 -24.23 -6.55 -14.88
C GLY A 38 -24.83 -5.30 -15.51
N GLY A 39 -24.20 -4.15 -15.33
CA GLY A 39 -24.69 -2.84 -15.80
C GLY A 39 -25.64 -2.15 -14.83
N GLU A 40 -26.04 -2.80 -13.75
CA GLU A 40 -26.76 -2.17 -12.65
C GLU A 40 -25.77 -1.44 -11.74
N VAL A 41 -26.02 -0.19 -11.48
CA VAL A 41 -25.26 0.61 -10.51
C VAL A 41 -25.99 0.49 -9.17
N SER A 42 -25.29 0.10 -8.12
CA SER A 42 -25.83 0.13 -6.77
C SER A 42 -26.47 1.49 -6.48
N GLU A 43 -27.75 1.52 -6.12
CA GLU A 43 -28.61 2.72 -6.10
C GLU A 43 -28.21 3.82 -5.10
N SER A 44 -27.07 3.78 -4.49
CA SER A 44 -26.66 4.83 -3.56
C SER A 44 -26.15 6.07 -4.32
N ASN A 45 -27.02 6.79 -4.97
CA ASN A 45 -26.73 8.08 -5.63
C ASN A 45 -26.09 9.14 -4.70
N ASN A 46 -25.97 8.88 -3.41
CA ASN A 46 -25.45 9.80 -2.39
C ASN A 46 -24.07 9.38 -1.83
N MET A 47 -23.43 8.35 -2.39
CA MET A 47 -22.11 7.92 -1.91
C MET A 47 -20.97 8.86 -2.28
N VAL A 48 -21.14 9.63 -3.34
CA VAL A 48 -20.15 10.62 -3.78
C VAL A 48 -20.66 12.00 -3.46
N PRO A 49 -19.89 12.84 -2.72
CA PRO A 49 -20.29 14.21 -2.38
C PRO A 49 -20.54 15.08 -3.61
N ALA A 50 -21.43 16.07 -3.47
CA ALA A 50 -21.90 16.96 -4.54
C ALA A 50 -20.81 17.80 -5.25
N ARG A 51 -19.58 17.79 -4.75
CA ARG A 51 -18.42 18.40 -5.43
C ARG A 51 -17.98 17.65 -6.67
N TYR A 52 -18.40 16.39 -6.82
CA TYR A 52 -18.16 15.56 -7.99
C TYR A 52 -19.46 15.39 -8.76
N THR A 53 -19.38 15.47 -10.07
CA THR A 53 -20.52 15.27 -10.97
C THR A 53 -20.47 13.87 -11.58
N ARG A 54 -21.58 13.13 -11.48
CA ARG A 54 -21.68 11.80 -12.10
C ARG A 54 -21.82 11.91 -13.61
N VAL A 55 -21.09 11.07 -14.33
CA VAL A 55 -21.20 10.87 -15.78
C VAL A 55 -21.36 9.40 -16.12
N SER A 56 -21.83 9.10 -17.31
CA SER A 56 -21.92 7.72 -17.83
C SER A 56 -20.71 7.29 -18.62
N HIS A 57 -19.80 8.23 -18.93
CA HIS A 57 -18.60 7.93 -19.72
C HIS A 57 -17.51 7.32 -18.84
N TYR A 58 -16.87 6.26 -19.33
CA TYR A 58 -15.82 5.51 -18.61
C TYR A 58 -14.46 6.23 -18.51
N CYS A 59 -14.33 7.44 -19.04
CA CYS A 59 -13.20 8.34 -18.86
C CYS A 59 -13.72 9.71 -18.36
N PRO A 60 -14.11 9.86 -17.08
CA PRO A 60 -14.60 11.11 -16.55
C PRO A 60 -13.51 12.19 -16.59
N SER A 61 -13.89 13.46 -16.79
CA SER A 61 -12.99 14.62 -16.70
C SER A 61 -12.78 15.05 -15.25
N ASP A 62 -11.86 16.01 -15.01
CA ASP A 62 -11.52 16.53 -13.68
C ASP A 62 -12.78 16.99 -12.91
N GLY A 63 -12.96 16.51 -11.69
CA GLY A 63 -14.13 16.78 -10.87
C GLY A 63 -15.37 15.93 -11.18
N TYR A 64 -15.21 14.93 -12.04
CA TYR A 64 -16.30 14.01 -12.37
C TYR A 64 -15.97 12.59 -11.90
N TYR A 65 -17.00 11.76 -11.76
CA TYR A 65 -16.89 10.35 -11.44
C TYR A 65 -17.87 9.50 -12.24
N THR A 66 -17.59 8.22 -12.30
CA THR A 66 -18.48 7.23 -12.89
C THR A 66 -18.41 5.91 -12.12
N PHE A 67 -19.46 5.12 -12.24
CA PHE A 67 -19.39 3.68 -11.95
C PHE A 67 -19.25 2.98 -13.29
N THR A 68 -18.21 2.19 -13.43
CA THR A 68 -17.88 1.57 -14.72
C THR A 68 -17.19 0.21 -14.51
N PRO A 69 -17.46 -0.77 -15.38
CA PRO A 69 -16.75 -2.05 -15.32
C PRO A 69 -15.36 -2.00 -15.98
N TYR A 70 -15.02 -0.94 -16.71
CA TYR A 70 -13.75 -0.85 -17.43
C TYR A 70 -13.32 0.59 -17.69
N THR A 71 -12.04 0.75 -18.05
CA THR A 71 -11.53 1.96 -18.70
C THR A 71 -10.87 1.56 -20.04
N SER A 72 -10.92 2.41 -21.05
CA SER A 72 -10.30 2.12 -22.34
C SER A 72 -9.78 3.40 -23.00
N ARG A 73 -8.46 3.43 -23.25
CA ARG A 73 -7.76 4.51 -23.97
C ARG A 73 -8.05 5.92 -23.45
N CYS A 74 -8.31 6.05 -22.14
CA CYS A 74 -8.59 7.33 -21.51
C CYS A 74 -7.40 8.27 -21.66
N PHE A 75 -7.67 9.52 -22.00
CA PHE A 75 -6.69 10.61 -22.15
C PHE A 75 -5.51 10.23 -23.06
N ARG A 76 -5.78 9.55 -24.20
CA ARG A 76 -4.76 9.05 -25.16
C ARG A 76 -3.77 8.08 -24.49
N ASP A 77 -4.30 7.10 -23.77
CA ASP A 77 -3.56 6.07 -23.04
C ASP A 77 -2.72 6.60 -21.85
N ASP A 78 -3.03 7.79 -21.32
CA ASP A 78 -2.41 8.27 -20.07
C ASP A 78 -2.94 7.53 -18.84
N TRP A 79 -4.11 6.91 -18.94
CA TRP A 79 -4.63 5.98 -17.92
C TRP A 79 -4.39 4.53 -18.31
N HIS A 80 -4.33 3.66 -17.32
CA HIS A 80 -4.39 2.21 -17.54
C HIS A 80 -5.72 1.82 -18.18
N THR A 81 -5.70 0.84 -19.05
CA THR A 81 -6.91 0.13 -19.45
C THR A 81 -7.21 -0.91 -18.39
N LEU A 82 -8.31 -0.73 -17.66
CA LEU A 82 -8.88 -1.70 -16.74
C LEU A 82 -9.94 -2.49 -17.51
N THR A 83 -9.85 -3.80 -17.52
CA THR A 83 -10.77 -4.68 -18.26
C THR A 83 -11.91 -5.20 -17.38
N GLU A 84 -11.78 -5.05 -16.06
CA GLU A 84 -12.70 -5.51 -15.03
C GLU A 84 -12.50 -4.67 -13.76
N ASP A 85 -13.47 -4.69 -12.85
CA ASP A 85 -13.36 -4.16 -11.50
C ASP A 85 -12.48 -5.07 -10.62
N HIS A 86 -12.59 -4.98 -9.30
CA HIS A 86 -11.84 -5.83 -8.38
C HIS A 86 -12.68 -7.01 -7.84
N THR A 87 -14.00 -6.99 -7.96
CA THR A 87 -14.87 -8.04 -7.38
C THR A 87 -14.70 -9.37 -8.13
N PRO A 88 -14.14 -10.42 -7.52
CA PRO A 88 -13.91 -11.68 -8.22
C PRO A 88 -15.22 -12.38 -8.64
N GLY A 89 -15.33 -12.69 -9.92
CA GLY A 89 -16.37 -13.59 -10.45
C GLY A 89 -17.71 -12.93 -10.74
N ASP A 90 -17.84 -11.62 -10.64
CA ASP A 90 -19.00 -10.93 -11.20
C ASP A 90 -18.81 -10.63 -12.70
N VAL A 91 -19.92 -10.41 -13.39
CA VAL A 91 -19.93 -10.13 -14.83
C VAL A 91 -20.26 -8.66 -15.04
N ASN A 92 -19.31 -7.89 -15.61
CA ASN A 92 -19.41 -6.45 -15.74
C ASN A 92 -19.64 -5.73 -14.39
N GLY A 93 -18.94 -6.16 -13.36
CA GLY A 93 -18.93 -5.47 -12.07
C GLY A 93 -18.41 -4.05 -12.18
N ASN A 94 -18.91 -3.16 -11.35
CA ASN A 94 -18.57 -1.75 -11.41
C ASN A 94 -17.58 -1.34 -10.31
N MET A 95 -16.52 -0.67 -10.68
CA MET A 95 -15.68 0.11 -9.76
C MET A 95 -16.16 1.56 -9.71
N LEU A 96 -15.93 2.25 -8.60
CA LEU A 96 -16.04 3.70 -8.51
C LEU A 96 -14.77 4.34 -9.09
N LEU A 97 -14.90 5.00 -10.23
CA LEU A 97 -13.80 5.68 -10.92
C LEU A 97 -13.91 7.19 -10.75
N ILE A 98 -12.86 7.81 -10.22
CA ILE A 98 -12.82 9.23 -9.88
C ILE A 98 -11.68 9.91 -10.63
N ASN A 99 -12.01 10.98 -11.36
CA ASN A 99 -11.03 11.95 -11.82
C ASN A 99 -11.08 13.14 -10.84
N SER A 100 -9.97 13.37 -10.15
CA SER A 100 -9.93 14.21 -8.97
C SER A 100 -10.33 15.65 -9.26
N SER A 101 -11.09 16.24 -8.33
CA SER A 101 -11.48 17.65 -8.39
C SER A 101 -10.26 18.57 -8.29
N PRO A 102 -10.24 19.72 -8.97
CA PRO A 102 -9.18 20.72 -8.87
C PRO A 102 -8.85 21.18 -7.44
N SER A 103 -9.74 20.95 -6.49
CA SER A 103 -9.49 21.13 -5.06
C SER A 103 -9.71 19.82 -4.34
N GLY A 104 -8.75 19.34 -3.58
CA GLY A 104 -8.87 18.12 -2.75
C GLY A 104 -10.15 18.13 -1.89
N GLY A 105 -10.44 17.02 -1.23
CA GLY A 105 -11.56 16.89 -0.30
C GLY A 105 -12.30 15.56 -0.38
N ALA A 106 -13.47 15.48 0.26
CA ALA A 106 -14.23 14.25 0.34
C ALA A 106 -14.67 13.78 -1.05
N PHE A 107 -14.41 12.51 -1.37
CA PHE A 107 -14.81 11.88 -2.62
C PHE A 107 -15.77 10.71 -2.41
N PHE A 108 -15.85 10.18 -1.19
CA PHE A 108 -16.76 9.10 -0.85
C PHE A 108 -17.33 9.32 0.53
N LYS A 109 -18.63 9.09 0.67
CA LYS A 109 -19.34 9.21 1.93
C LYS A 109 -20.58 8.30 1.90
N THR A 110 -20.69 7.39 2.85
CA THR A 110 -21.87 6.54 2.96
C THR A 110 -22.11 6.09 4.40
N THR A 111 -23.34 5.68 4.69
CA THR A 111 -23.70 5.09 5.98
C THR A 111 -23.79 3.58 5.82
N VAL A 112 -23.18 2.85 6.72
CA VAL A 112 -23.32 1.41 6.86
C VAL A 112 -24.06 1.09 8.15
N SER A 113 -24.94 0.08 8.12
CA SER A 113 -25.77 -0.32 9.24
C SER A 113 -25.69 -1.85 9.42
N GLY A 114 -26.11 -2.34 10.61
CA GLY A 114 -26.14 -3.76 10.90
C GLY A 114 -24.84 -4.30 11.50
N LEU A 115 -23.89 -3.45 11.86
CA LEU A 115 -22.74 -3.84 12.66
C LEU A 115 -23.17 -4.10 14.10
N LYS A 116 -22.55 -5.09 14.75
CA LYS A 116 -22.81 -5.37 16.17
C LYS A 116 -22.14 -4.31 17.03
N PRO A 117 -22.81 -3.74 18.05
CA PRO A 117 -22.18 -2.84 19.02
C PRO A 117 -21.04 -3.51 19.79
N ALA A 118 -20.08 -2.71 20.28
CA ALA A 118 -18.92 -3.13 21.07
C ALA A 118 -18.18 -4.33 20.46
N THR A 119 -18.11 -4.39 19.12
CA THR A 119 -17.55 -5.54 18.39
C THR A 119 -16.41 -5.06 17.52
N GLN A 120 -15.35 -5.87 17.44
CA GLN A 120 -14.20 -5.57 16.63
C GLN A 120 -14.40 -6.03 15.20
N TYR A 121 -14.04 -5.15 14.27
CA TYR A 121 -14.12 -5.37 12.84
C TYR A 121 -12.82 -4.98 12.15
N GLU A 122 -12.55 -5.66 11.02
CA GLU A 122 -11.67 -5.13 9.99
C GLU A 122 -12.51 -4.37 8.96
N PHE A 123 -12.12 -3.14 8.68
CA PHE A 123 -12.50 -2.42 7.48
C PHE A 123 -11.47 -2.72 6.39
N SER A 124 -11.90 -2.95 5.15
CA SER A 124 -10.99 -2.97 4.00
C SER A 124 -11.63 -2.40 2.74
N THR A 125 -10.79 -1.93 1.81
CA THR A 125 -11.15 -1.52 0.45
C THR A 125 -9.97 -1.71 -0.48
N TRP A 126 -10.25 -1.82 -1.78
CA TRP A 126 -9.22 -1.88 -2.81
C TRP A 126 -9.18 -0.58 -3.61
N MET A 127 -7.97 -0.13 -3.92
CA MET A 127 -7.76 1.07 -4.73
C MET A 127 -6.63 0.86 -5.74
N ILE A 128 -6.71 1.58 -6.86
CA ILE A 128 -5.68 1.67 -7.87
C ILE A 128 -5.58 3.11 -8.37
N ASN A 129 -4.36 3.64 -8.48
CA ASN A 129 -4.12 4.86 -9.25
C ASN A 129 -4.18 4.49 -10.74
N VAL A 130 -5.13 5.08 -11.47
CA VAL A 130 -5.35 4.74 -12.88
C VAL A 130 -4.38 5.44 -13.82
N CYS A 131 -3.65 6.45 -13.35
CA CYS A 131 -2.69 7.17 -14.17
C CYS A 131 -1.43 6.37 -14.41
N ARG A 132 -1.03 6.22 -15.67
CA ARG A 132 0.21 5.56 -16.07
C ARG A 132 1.43 6.43 -15.77
N ILE A 133 2.58 5.79 -15.63
CA ILE A 133 3.86 6.49 -15.56
C ILE A 133 4.25 6.88 -16.99
N THR A 134 4.11 8.17 -17.31
CA THR A 134 4.41 8.73 -18.64
C THR A 134 5.24 10.00 -18.52
N ASP A 135 5.94 10.36 -19.61
CA ASP A 135 6.71 11.61 -19.67
C ASP A 135 5.81 12.86 -19.74
N LYS A 136 4.53 12.68 -20.09
CA LYS A 136 3.55 13.77 -20.13
C LYS A 136 3.22 14.30 -18.73
N CYS A 137 3.39 13.45 -17.71
CA CYS A 137 3.18 13.79 -16.31
C CYS A 137 4.42 13.41 -15.48
N PRO A 138 5.53 14.12 -15.63
CA PRO A 138 6.77 13.78 -14.95
C PRO A 138 6.74 14.07 -13.43
N PHE A 139 5.85 14.97 -12.99
CA PHE A 139 5.67 15.35 -11.59
C PHE A 139 4.21 15.19 -11.19
N PRO A 140 3.74 13.95 -11.00
CA PRO A 140 2.33 13.69 -10.72
C PRO A 140 1.95 14.20 -9.33
N LEU A 141 0.74 14.72 -9.23
CA LEU A 141 0.01 14.76 -7.97
C LEU A 141 -0.59 13.37 -7.78
N LEU A 142 -0.39 12.76 -6.62
CA LEU A 142 -0.93 11.42 -6.33
C LEU A 142 -2.15 11.54 -5.40
N PRO A 143 -3.11 10.61 -5.47
CA PRO A 143 -4.18 10.57 -4.48
C PRO A 143 -3.57 10.37 -3.08
N ASP A 144 -3.74 11.34 -2.19
CA ASP A 144 -3.37 11.25 -0.77
C ASP A 144 -4.65 11.08 0.05
N VAL A 145 -4.95 9.84 0.43
CA VAL A 145 -6.27 9.47 0.93
C VAL A 145 -6.27 9.19 2.42
N THR A 146 -7.25 9.77 3.11
CA THR A 146 -7.63 9.38 4.47
C THR A 146 -9.01 8.71 4.45
N ILE A 147 -9.10 7.52 5.04
CA ILE A 147 -10.34 6.78 5.28
C ILE A 147 -10.71 6.98 6.74
N ARG A 148 -11.92 7.45 7.00
CA ARG A 148 -12.45 7.74 8.33
C ARG A 148 -13.75 6.98 8.57
N LEU A 149 -13.85 6.34 9.73
CA LEU A 149 -15.09 5.80 10.27
C LEU A 149 -15.54 6.69 11.42
N GLN A 150 -16.77 7.14 11.36
CA GLN A 150 -17.35 8.03 12.38
C GLN A 150 -18.78 7.66 12.71
N THR A 151 -19.27 8.10 13.86
CA THR A 151 -20.71 8.01 14.20
C THR A 151 -21.52 8.89 13.27
N LEU A 152 -22.83 8.69 13.23
CA LEU A 152 -23.73 9.56 12.46
C LEU A 152 -23.72 11.03 12.98
N SER A 153 -23.31 11.24 14.24
CA SER A 153 -23.09 12.57 14.82
C SER A 153 -21.73 13.20 14.47
N GLY A 154 -20.89 12.51 13.69
CA GLY A 154 -19.58 12.99 13.24
C GLY A 154 -18.41 12.70 14.19
N LYS A 155 -18.61 11.98 15.32
CA LYS A 155 -17.52 11.58 16.21
C LYS A 155 -16.67 10.52 15.53
N VAL A 156 -15.38 10.80 15.35
CA VAL A 156 -14.42 9.83 14.77
C VAL A 156 -14.24 8.63 15.69
N ILE A 157 -14.41 7.44 15.13
CA ILE A 157 -14.20 6.14 15.79
C ILE A 157 -12.79 5.63 15.45
N SER A 158 -12.45 5.66 14.17
CA SER A 158 -11.13 5.26 13.67
C SER A 158 -10.84 5.96 12.35
N GLN A 159 -9.58 6.12 12.03
CA GLN A 159 -9.17 6.61 10.72
C GLN A 159 -7.82 6.01 10.31
N LEU A 160 -7.63 5.87 9.00
CA LEU A 160 -6.40 5.45 8.38
C LEU A 160 -6.00 6.48 7.32
N GLY A 161 -4.85 7.13 7.47
CA GLY A 161 -4.19 7.82 6.38
C GLY A 161 -3.42 6.79 5.58
N ILE A 162 -3.89 6.45 4.37
CA ILE A 162 -3.19 5.50 3.51
C ILE A 162 -2.03 6.14 2.76
N GLY A 163 -1.90 7.48 2.86
CA GLY A 163 -0.91 8.25 2.13
C GLY A 163 -1.17 8.28 0.63
N GLU A 164 -0.12 8.47 -0.13
CA GLU A 164 -0.20 8.57 -1.58
C GLU A 164 -0.42 7.20 -2.24
N VAL A 165 -1.47 7.08 -3.04
CA VAL A 165 -1.72 5.90 -3.90
C VAL A 165 -0.81 6.00 -5.13
N ALA A 166 0.27 5.24 -5.13
CA ALA A 166 1.31 5.31 -6.14
C ALA A 166 0.82 4.88 -7.53
N ARG A 167 1.34 5.53 -8.57
CA ARG A 167 1.21 5.03 -9.95
C ARG A 167 1.99 3.73 -10.12
N VAL A 168 1.45 2.81 -10.88
CA VAL A 168 2.02 1.48 -11.14
C VAL A 168 2.36 1.31 -12.62
N GLN A 169 3.33 0.43 -12.94
CA GLN A 169 3.70 0.13 -14.32
C GLN A 169 2.65 -0.75 -15.03
N SER A 170 2.04 -1.65 -14.27
CA SER A 170 0.98 -2.55 -14.74
C SER A 170 -0.20 -2.51 -13.77
N VAL A 171 -1.38 -2.80 -14.27
CA VAL A 171 -2.61 -2.84 -13.46
C VAL A 171 -2.42 -3.73 -12.25
N ARG A 172 -2.58 -3.15 -11.07
CA ARG A 172 -2.50 -3.85 -9.79
C ARG A 172 -3.29 -3.11 -8.73
N TRP A 173 -4.37 -3.70 -8.27
CA TRP A 173 -5.12 -3.24 -7.12
C TRP A 173 -4.34 -3.42 -5.83
N THR A 174 -4.50 -2.50 -4.89
CA THR A 174 -3.88 -2.54 -3.57
C THR A 174 -4.96 -2.48 -2.51
N GLN A 175 -4.92 -3.44 -1.59
CA GLN A 175 -5.85 -3.46 -0.45
C GLN A 175 -5.35 -2.56 0.67
N TYR A 176 -6.26 -1.77 1.22
CA TYR A 176 -6.06 -0.96 2.42
C TYR A 176 -7.02 -1.43 3.49
N ASN A 177 -6.53 -1.73 4.68
CA ASN A 177 -7.35 -2.25 5.77
C ASN A 177 -6.87 -1.73 7.13
N PHE A 178 -7.76 -1.71 8.11
CA PHE A 178 -7.47 -1.42 9.49
C PHE A 178 -8.54 -1.99 10.43
N MET A 179 -8.12 -2.23 11.68
CA MET A 179 -9.01 -2.73 12.73
C MET A 179 -9.66 -1.57 13.47
N PHE A 180 -10.91 -1.75 13.88
CA PHE A 180 -11.62 -0.80 14.73
C PHE A 180 -12.64 -1.54 15.60
N THR A 181 -13.14 -0.86 16.64
CA THR A 181 -14.22 -1.37 17.49
C THR A 181 -15.42 -0.45 17.40
N THR A 182 -16.60 -1.03 17.13
CA THR A 182 -17.86 -0.27 17.10
C THR A 182 -18.20 0.28 18.46
N PRO A 183 -18.82 1.47 18.56
CA PRO A 183 -19.34 1.98 19.84
C PRO A 183 -20.37 1.02 20.46
N ALA A 184 -20.46 1.05 21.79
CA ALA A 184 -21.41 0.18 22.51
C ALA A 184 -22.89 0.54 22.24
N SER A 185 -23.16 1.77 21.81
CA SER A 185 -24.53 2.30 21.59
C SER A 185 -24.97 2.32 20.15
N GLU A 186 -24.07 2.05 19.18
CA GLU A 186 -24.37 2.30 17.77
C GLU A 186 -23.90 1.12 16.89
N GLY A 187 -24.82 0.60 16.06
CA GLY A 187 -24.53 -0.41 15.04
C GLY A 187 -24.50 0.19 13.61
N SER A 188 -24.56 1.51 13.50
CA SER A 188 -24.48 2.24 12.22
C SER A 188 -23.34 3.25 12.27
N LEU A 189 -22.56 3.30 11.20
CA LEU A 189 -21.38 4.16 11.06
C LEU A 189 -21.43 4.91 9.71
N GLU A 190 -20.80 6.07 9.67
CA GLU A 190 -20.51 6.77 8.43
C GLU A 190 -19.07 6.51 7.99
N ILE A 191 -18.90 6.11 6.74
CA ILE A 191 -17.60 6.08 6.07
C ILE A 191 -17.41 7.43 5.38
N LEU A 192 -16.28 8.08 5.62
CA LEU A 192 -15.86 9.28 4.92
C LEU A 192 -14.46 9.11 4.38
N MET A 193 -14.27 9.27 3.08
CA MET A 193 -12.95 9.23 2.45
C MET A 193 -12.61 10.58 1.84
N VAL A 194 -11.39 11.03 2.09
CA VAL A 194 -10.92 12.37 1.72
C VAL A 194 -9.61 12.22 0.95
N ASN A 195 -9.54 12.81 -0.24
CA ASN A 195 -8.29 13.01 -0.97
C ASN A 195 -7.75 14.41 -0.63
N HIS A 196 -6.56 14.49 -0.07
CA HIS A 196 -5.96 15.74 0.40
C HIS A 196 -5.28 16.53 -0.72
N ASN A 197 -4.93 15.87 -1.82
CA ASN A 197 -4.30 16.53 -2.95
C ASN A 197 -5.33 17.03 -3.96
N PRO A 198 -5.08 18.19 -4.61
CA PRO A 198 -5.93 18.67 -5.70
C PRO A 198 -5.82 17.76 -6.93
N GLY A 199 -6.81 17.79 -7.77
CA GLY A 199 -6.80 17.19 -9.11
C GLY A 199 -5.73 17.80 -10.00
N GLY A 200 -5.46 17.14 -11.08
CA GLY A 200 -4.44 17.51 -12.05
C GLY A 200 -3.73 16.26 -12.59
N CYS A 201 -2.55 16.42 -13.16
CA CYS A 201 -1.86 15.29 -13.74
C CYS A 201 -1.49 14.24 -12.68
N GLY A 202 -2.08 13.06 -12.75
CA GLY A 202 -1.67 11.87 -11.98
C GLY A 202 -2.47 11.56 -10.70
N ASN A 203 -3.49 12.35 -10.37
CA ASN A 203 -4.30 12.17 -9.16
C ASN A 203 -5.69 11.61 -9.50
N ASP A 204 -5.74 10.50 -10.25
CA ASP A 204 -6.98 9.84 -10.60
C ASP A 204 -6.92 8.38 -10.20
N PHE A 205 -8.03 7.85 -9.71
CA PHE A 205 -8.03 6.52 -9.11
C PHE A 205 -9.38 5.82 -9.24
N ALA A 206 -9.33 4.50 -9.13
CA ALA A 206 -10.52 3.68 -8.93
C ALA A 206 -10.51 3.04 -7.55
N MET A 207 -11.70 2.77 -7.02
CA MET A 207 -11.92 2.11 -5.74
C MET A 207 -13.00 1.04 -5.89
N ASP A 208 -12.84 -0.07 -5.15
CA ASP A 208 -13.81 -1.17 -5.13
C ASP A 208 -13.77 -1.96 -3.83
N ASP A 209 -14.73 -2.87 -3.65
CA ASP A 209 -14.82 -3.86 -2.58
C ASP A 209 -14.60 -3.31 -1.17
N ILE A 210 -15.47 -2.40 -0.72
CA ILE A 210 -15.46 -2.01 0.69
C ILE A 210 -16.08 -3.14 1.51
N THR A 211 -15.34 -3.68 2.48
CA THR A 211 -15.83 -4.76 3.33
C THR A 211 -15.67 -4.48 4.82
N PHE A 212 -16.58 -5.09 5.61
CA PHE A 212 -16.49 -5.15 7.06
C PHE A 212 -16.53 -6.61 7.49
N ARG A 213 -15.47 -7.06 8.15
CA ARG A 213 -15.31 -8.44 8.64
C ARG A 213 -15.19 -8.45 10.15
N GLU A 214 -16.08 -9.18 10.83
CA GLU A 214 -16.00 -9.39 12.29
C GLU A 214 -14.72 -10.15 12.64
N CYS A 215 -13.99 -9.64 13.62
CA CYS A 215 -12.83 -10.26 14.22
C CYS A 215 -13.26 -11.03 15.47
N VAL A 216 -13.11 -12.34 15.47
CA VAL A 216 -13.47 -13.19 16.61
C VAL A 216 -12.21 -13.81 17.22
N PRO A 217 -12.15 -13.94 18.56
CA PRO A 217 -11.05 -14.62 19.21
C PRO A 217 -10.90 -16.06 18.68
N PRO A 218 -9.68 -16.58 18.53
CA PRO A 218 -9.47 -17.97 18.18
C PRO A 218 -10.08 -18.87 19.25
N PRO A 219 -10.61 -20.03 18.89
CA PRO A 219 -11.15 -21.00 19.85
C PRO A 219 -10.04 -21.39 20.84
N PRO A 220 -10.36 -21.53 22.13
CA PRO A 220 -9.38 -21.94 23.13
C PRO A 220 -8.73 -23.27 22.72
N PRO A 221 -7.43 -23.47 22.96
CA PRO A 221 -6.76 -24.70 22.59
C PRO A 221 -7.50 -25.89 23.21
N LYS A 222 -7.85 -26.87 22.39
CA LYS A 222 -8.48 -28.10 22.87
C LYS A 222 -7.55 -28.69 23.94
N LYS A 223 -8.04 -28.83 25.17
CA LYS A 223 -7.31 -29.56 26.23
C LYS A 223 -7.01 -30.94 25.67
N ILE A 224 -5.76 -31.26 25.47
CA ILE A 224 -5.30 -32.60 25.09
C ILE A 224 -5.63 -33.46 26.31
N VAL A 225 -6.71 -34.23 26.21
CA VAL A 225 -7.00 -35.29 27.19
C VAL A 225 -5.84 -36.28 27.06
N PRO A 226 -5.07 -36.59 28.12
CA PRO A 226 -3.98 -37.52 28.03
C PRO A 226 -4.58 -38.88 27.57
N VAL A 227 -4.09 -39.37 26.43
CA VAL A 227 -4.42 -40.70 25.96
C VAL A 227 -3.94 -41.68 27.02
N PRO A 228 -4.82 -42.58 27.58
CA PRO A 228 -4.38 -43.60 28.55
C PRO A 228 -3.28 -44.42 27.92
N LYS A 229 -2.12 -44.55 28.63
CA LYS A 229 -1.05 -45.46 28.20
C LYS A 229 -1.61 -46.84 27.89
N PRO A 230 -1.32 -47.44 26.74
CA PRO A 230 -1.70 -48.82 26.46
C PRO A 230 -1.05 -49.73 27.48
N SER A 231 -1.88 -50.48 28.21
CA SER A 231 -1.44 -51.56 29.08
C SER A 231 -0.72 -52.61 28.25
N ALA A 232 0.49 -52.98 28.67
CA ALA A 232 1.35 -53.97 28.03
C ALA A 232 0.61 -55.33 27.96
N LYS A 233 0.20 -55.78 26.78
CA LYS A 233 -0.23 -57.13 26.50
C LYS A 233 0.92 -57.93 25.86
N LYS A 234 1.05 -59.13 26.45
CA LYS A 234 2.03 -60.18 26.22
C LYS A 234 2.39 -60.47 24.75
N VAL A 235 3.69 -60.71 24.60
CA VAL A 235 4.36 -61.32 23.45
C VAL A 235 3.67 -62.59 22.97
N VAL A 236 3.35 -62.67 21.68
CA VAL A 236 3.12 -63.91 20.96
C VAL A 236 3.97 -63.90 19.69
N THR A 237 4.70 -64.98 19.53
CA THR A 237 5.74 -65.35 18.58
C THR A 237 5.31 -65.39 17.09
N PRO A 238 6.25 -65.46 16.13
CA PRO A 238 6.10 -64.94 14.76
C PRO A 238 5.58 -65.99 13.76
N VAL A 239 4.82 -65.52 12.78
CA VAL A 239 4.44 -66.33 11.60
C VAL A 239 5.02 -65.69 10.33
N LYS A 240 5.79 -66.56 9.67
CA LYS A 240 6.29 -66.66 8.28
C LYS A 240 6.02 -65.50 7.29
N LYS A 241 7.14 -65.12 6.67
CA LYS A 241 7.36 -64.37 5.42
C LYS A 241 6.55 -64.96 4.24
N THR A 242 5.89 -64.09 3.50
CA THR A 242 5.60 -64.29 2.06
C THR A 242 6.11 -63.09 1.27
N ALA A 243 6.64 -63.37 0.09
CA ALA A 243 7.48 -62.51 -0.76
C ALA A 243 6.68 -61.40 -1.51
N PRO A 244 7.36 -60.33 -1.98
CA PRO A 244 6.67 -59.17 -2.57
C PRO A 244 6.36 -59.35 -4.06
N ALA A 245 5.20 -58.84 -4.44
CA ALA A 245 4.76 -58.74 -5.83
C ALA A 245 5.43 -57.54 -6.54
N LYS A 246 5.78 -57.76 -7.79
CA LYS A 246 6.51 -56.85 -8.71
C LYS A 246 5.72 -55.58 -9.03
N VAL A 247 6.39 -54.45 -8.86
CA VAL A 247 5.95 -53.13 -9.34
C VAL A 247 6.18 -53.03 -10.85
N LYS A 248 5.19 -52.67 -11.61
CA LYS A 248 5.23 -52.37 -13.05
C LYS A 248 5.74 -50.95 -13.27
N LYS A 249 6.71 -50.81 -14.20
CA LYS A 249 7.28 -49.53 -14.70
C LYS A 249 6.24 -48.61 -15.33
N PRO A 250 6.36 -47.26 -15.22
CA PRO A 250 5.56 -46.31 -15.97
C PRO A 250 6.03 -46.18 -17.41
N LEU A 251 5.06 -45.93 -18.27
CA LEU A 251 5.19 -45.76 -19.73
C LEU A 251 5.83 -44.39 -20.07
N SER A 252 6.65 -44.42 -21.11
CA SER A 252 7.44 -43.32 -21.67
C SER A 252 6.57 -42.25 -22.39
N ARG A 253 7.02 -41.00 -22.24
CA ARG A 253 6.56 -39.76 -22.85
C ARG A 253 6.90 -39.72 -24.36
N PRO A 254 6.01 -39.26 -25.25
CA PRO A 254 6.37 -39.07 -26.64
C PRO A 254 7.14 -37.76 -26.90
N THR A 255 8.18 -37.87 -27.69
CA THR A 255 9.04 -36.79 -28.15
C THR A 255 8.38 -36.06 -29.32
N VAL A 256 8.23 -34.75 -29.24
CA VAL A 256 7.77 -33.91 -30.37
C VAL A 256 8.99 -33.40 -31.15
N LYS A 257 8.99 -33.71 -32.44
CA LYS A 257 10.01 -33.29 -33.43
C LYS A 257 9.97 -31.77 -33.68
N LYS A 258 11.14 -31.13 -33.66
CA LYS A 258 11.39 -29.80 -34.22
C LYS A 258 11.17 -29.81 -35.72
N THR A 259 10.34 -28.88 -36.21
CA THR A 259 10.30 -28.50 -37.63
C THR A 259 10.81 -27.06 -37.71
N GLN A 260 11.92 -26.90 -38.43
CA GLN A 260 12.43 -25.60 -38.87
C GLN A 260 11.67 -25.20 -40.13
N SER A 261 11.23 -23.95 -40.21
CA SER A 261 11.04 -23.26 -41.47
C SER A 261 11.27 -21.77 -41.30
N LYS A 262 12.27 -21.28 -42.01
CA LYS A 262 12.61 -19.89 -42.26
C LYS A 262 11.91 -19.49 -43.55
N PRO A 263 11.38 -18.27 -43.70
CA PRO A 263 11.60 -17.49 -44.90
C PRO A 263 12.21 -16.12 -44.61
N ALA A 264 13.22 -15.80 -45.40
CA ALA A 264 13.82 -14.49 -45.50
C ALA A 264 12.89 -13.55 -46.29
N ILE A 265 12.70 -12.32 -45.77
CA ILE A 265 12.09 -11.23 -46.55
C ILE A 265 13.16 -10.18 -46.77
N HIS A 266 13.41 -9.89 -48.05
CA HIS A 266 14.29 -8.84 -48.54
C HIS A 266 13.79 -7.45 -48.12
N ALA A 267 14.66 -6.61 -47.57
CA ALA A 267 14.44 -5.18 -47.44
C ALA A 267 14.86 -4.44 -48.72
N PRO A 268 14.11 -3.44 -49.17
CA PRO A 268 14.56 -2.60 -50.31
C PRO A 268 15.57 -1.56 -49.80
N ALA A 269 16.61 -1.34 -50.61
CA ALA A 269 17.64 -0.35 -50.39
C ALA A 269 17.10 1.08 -50.56
N ILE A 270 17.42 1.97 -49.66
CA ILE A 270 17.16 3.42 -49.72
C ILE A 270 18.42 4.11 -50.29
N PRO A 271 18.28 5.02 -51.26
CA PRO A 271 19.42 5.75 -51.83
C PRO A 271 19.98 6.82 -50.88
N PRO A 272 21.26 7.19 -50.98
CA PRO A 272 21.90 8.14 -50.06
C PRO A 272 21.48 9.59 -50.37
N ILE A 273 20.94 10.27 -49.37
CA ILE A 273 20.71 11.72 -49.40
C ILE A 273 21.97 12.40 -48.87
N LYS A 274 22.63 13.12 -49.75
CA LYS A 274 23.64 14.15 -49.37
C LYS A 274 22.86 15.43 -49.06
N ASP A 275 22.87 15.88 -47.80
CA ASP A 275 22.81 17.29 -47.49
C ASP A 275 23.35 17.49 -46.04
N THR A 276 24.49 18.13 -45.98
CA THR A 276 25.20 18.52 -44.76
C THR A 276 24.53 19.76 -44.21
N VAL A 277 23.58 19.60 -43.30
CA VAL A 277 23.07 20.69 -42.49
C VAL A 277 23.86 20.69 -41.18
N SER A 278 24.69 21.73 -41.02
CA SER A 278 25.36 22.03 -39.77
C SER A 278 24.34 22.40 -38.71
N ILE A 279 24.04 21.44 -37.80
CA ILE A 279 23.18 21.68 -36.64
C ILE A 279 24.06 22.24 -35.53
N ALA A 280 23.84 23.51 -35.18
CA ALA A 280 24.39 24.09 -33.95
C ALA A 280 24.03 23.26 -32.72
N PRO A 281 24.91 23.14 -31.69
CA PRO A 281 24.61 22.33 -30.50
C PRO A 281 23.30 22.80 -29.84
N PRO A 282 22.44 21.89 -29.40
CA PRO A 282 21.23 22.28 -28.68
C PRO A 282 21.60 23.06 -27.43
N ALA A 283 20.99 24.22 -27.24
CA ALA A 283 21.14 25.01 -26.02
C ALA A 283 20.77 24.14 -24.82
N GLU A 284 21.68 24.08 -23.88
CA GLU A 284 21.53 23.35 -22.59
C GLU A 284 20.28 23.88 -21.88
N LYS A 285 19.22 23.07 -21.87
CA LYS A 285 17.99 23.38 -21.15
C LYS A 285 18.32 23.44 -19.65
N LYS A 286 18.44 24.64 -19.11
CA LYS A 286 18.57 24.86 -17.67
C LYS A 286 17.48 24.07 -16.94
N ARG A 287 17.90 23.15 -16.04
CA ARG A 287 16.98 22.39 -15.20
C ARG A 287 16.11 23.35 -14.39
N PRO A 288 14.79 23.09 -14.23
CA PRO A 288 13.96 23.87 -13.33
C PRO A 288 14.59 23.83 -11.92
N PRO A 289 14.58 24.95 -11.17
CA PRO A 289 15.07 24.94 -9.80
C PRO A 289 14.26 23.95 -8.97
N LEU A 290 14.95 23.20 -8.09
CA LEU A 290 14.31 22.31 -7.11
C LEU A 290 13.31 23.12 -6.27
N PRO A 291 12.15 22.54 -5.92
CA PRO A 291 11.19 23.19 -5.03
C PRO A 291 11.87 23.55 -3.69
N PRO A 292 11.47 24.65 -3.03
CA PRO A 292 12.04 25.00 -1.74
C PRO A 292 11.84 23.84 -0.74
N PRO A 293 12.83 23.57 0.13
CA PRO A 293 12.75 22.45 1.06
C PRO A 293 11.57 22.65 2.02
N PRO A 294 10.80 21.57 2.31
CA PRO A 294 9.73 21.60 3.28
C PRO A 294 10.19 22.11 4.65
N ARG A 295 9.31 22.81 5.38
CA ARG A 295 9.62 23.40 6.66
C ARG A 295 10.28 22.44 7.66
N VAL A 296 9.83 21.17 7.71
CA VAL A 296 10.39 20.15 8.61
C VAL A 296 11.86 19.84 8.31
N LEU A 297 12.31 19.99 7.06
CA LEU A 297 13.71 19.80 6.68
C LEU A 297 14.58 21.04 6.94
N THR A 298 13.96 22.21 7.14
CA THR A 298 14.69 23.46 7.48
C THR A 298 14.70 23.76 8.97
N THR A 299 13.76 23.23 9.75
CA THR A 299 13.63 23.48 11.19
C THR A 299 14.27 22.41 12.05
N ARG A 300 14.60 21.24 11.50
CA ARG A 300 15.28 20.13 12.18
C ARG A 300 16.68 19.93 11.58
N ALA A 301 17.61 19.43 12.38
CA ALA A 301 18.94 19.07 11.89
C ALA A 301 18.83 17.80 11.01
N ASN A 302 19.29 17.86 9.75
CA ASN A 302 19.34 16.69 8.85
C ASN A 302 20.73 16.04 8.98
N THR A 303 20.87 15.11 9.91
CA THR A 303 22.17 14.46 10.20
C THR A 303 22.45 13.37 9.18
N LEU A 304 23.60 13.47 8.50
CA LEU A 304 24.08 12.41 7.62
C LEU A 304 24.41 11.15 8.44
N VAL A 305 23.74 10.05 8.14
CA VAL A 305 23.95 8.74 8.76
C VAL A 305 24.91 7.92 7.91
N LYS A 306 24.69 7.90 6.59
CA LYS A 306 25.52 7.14 5.65
C LYS A 306 25.49 7.77 4.26
N ALA A 307 26.61 7.76 3.57
CA ALA A 307 26.72 7.95 2.12
C ALA A 307 27.04 6.58 1.48
N ILE A 308 26.33 6.23 0.42
CA ILE A 308 26.41 4.94 -0.27
C ILE A 308 26.71 5.21 -1.75
N GLU A 309 27.83 4.70 -2.23
CA GLU A 309 28.16 4.70 -3.65
C GLU A 309 27.47 3.52 -4.35
N THR A 310 26.77 3.82 -5.45
CA THR A 310 26.04 2.83 -6.23
C THR A 310 26.39 2.95 -7.72
N GLU A 311 26.24 1.84 -8.45
CA GLU A 311 26.23 1.87 -9.91
C GLU A 311 24.92 2.44 -10.43
N ALA A 312 24.91 2.89 -11.70
CA ALA A 312 23.69 3.33 -12.35
C ALA A 312 22.66 2.20 -12.41
N GLY A 313 21.43 2.47 -11.96
CA GLY A 313 20.38 1.45 -11.93
C GLY A 313 19.21 1.83 -11.05
N ASN A 314 18.30 0.88 -10.88
CA ASN A 314 17.20 0.99 -9.93
C ASN A 314 17.67 0.50 -8.55
N ILE A 315 17.61 1.37 -7.58
CA ILE A 315 17.98 1.11 -6.19
C ILE A 315 16.68 0.85 -5.42
N LYS A 316 16.59 -0.33 -4.81
CA LYS A 316 15.48 -0.69 -3.91
C LYS A 316 15.87 -0.34 -2.48
N ILE A 317 15.00 0.39 -1.79
CA ILE A 317 15.18 0.81 -0.41
C ILE A 317 14.01 0.27 0.40
N GLU A 318 14.30 -0.41 1.48
CA GLU A 318 13.32 -1.04 2.36
C GLU A 318 13.55 -0.57 3.79
N LEU A 319 12.51 0.03 4.41
CA LEU A 319 12.56 0.45 5.81
C LEU A 319 11.74 -0.48 6.67
N PHE A 320 12.32 -0.93 7.75
CA PHE A 320 11.70 -1.77 8.77
C PHE A 320 11.76 -1.07 10.11
N ASP A 321 10.89 -1.46 11.04
CA ASP A 321 11.12 -1.20 12.44
C ASP A 321 12.38 -1.95 12.91
N ASN A 322 13.25 -1.27 13.67
CA ASN A 322 14.57 -1.80 14.04
C ASN A 322 14.56 -2.54 15.38
N ALA A 323 13.51 -2.36 16.18
CA ALA A 323 13.45 -2.86 17.55
C ALA A 323 12.09 -3.51 17.85
N GLU A 324 11.55 -3.24 19.03
CA GLU A 324 10.14 -3.53 19.33
C GLU A 324 9.25 -2.63 18.49
N ILE A 325 8.23 -3.23 17.89
CA ILE A 325 7.24 -2.46 17.12
C ILE A 325 6.41 -1.68 18.12
N ASP A 326 6.77 -0.43 18.29
CA ASP A 326 6.24 0.45 19.33
C ASP A 326 5.35 1.58 18.79
N GLY A 327 5.03 1.50 17.48
CA GLY A 327 4.18 2.47 16.79
C GLY A 327 4.93 3.63 16.16
N ASP A 328 6.21 3.46 15.87
CA ASP A 328 7.03 4.43 15.15
C ASP A 328 6.43 4.76 13.79
N THR A 329 6.22 6.05 13.53
CA THR A 329 5.68 6.57 12.29
C THR A 329 6.65 7.57 11.67
N VAL A 330 6.95 7.40 10.38
CA VAL A 330 7.95 8.19 9.67
C VAL A 330 7.43 8.75 8.35
N SER A 331 7.97 9.89 7.95
CA SER A 331 7.88 10.42 6.60
C SER A 331 9.24 10.40 5.93
N ILE A 332 9.30 10.09 4.63
CA ILE A 332 10.56 10.07 3.86
C ILE A 332 10.51 11.14 2.79
N TYR A 333 11.55 11.93 2.75
CA TYR A 333 11.78 12.92 1.70
C TYR A 333 12.93 12.47 0.79
N HIS A 334 12.74 12.58 -0.50
CA HIS A 334 13.74 12.33 -1.53
C HIS A 334 14.00 13.63 -2.28
N ASN A 335 15.23 14.13 -2.24
CA ASN A 335 15.62 15.41 -2.84
C ASN A 335 14.64 16.54 -2.50
N ASN A 336 14.35 16.72 -1.20
CA ASN A 336 13.39 17.67 -0.63
C ASN A 336 11.91 17.40 -0.95
N ARG A 337 11.59 16.34 -1.67
CA ARG A 337 10.21 15.97 -2.00
C ARG A 337 9.72 14.85 -1.09
N LEU A 338 8.54 15.00 -0.51
CA LEU A 338 7.88 13.94 0.27
C LEU A 338 7.53 12.78 -0.66
N ILE A 339 8.01 11.58 -0.35
CA ILE A 339 7.74 10.34 -1.11
C ILE A 339 7.07 9.25 -0.28
N VAL A 340 7.15 9.35 1.05
CA VAL A 340 6.43 8.51 2.00
C VAL A 340 5.89 9.41 3.09
N SER A 341 4.59 9.39 3.32
CA SER A 341 3.93 10.21 4.33
C SER A 341 3.41 9.34 5.47
N LYS A 342 3.86 9.65 6.69
CA LYS A 342 3.35 9.05 7.95
C LYS A 342 3.19 7.53 7.94
N ALA A 343 4.16 6.83 7.36
CA ALA A 343 4.15 5.38 7.32
C ALA A 343 4.48 4.80 8.71
N LEU A 344 3.66 3.88 9.16
CA LEU A 344 3.93 3.08 10.37
C LEU A 344 5.03 2.07 10.05
N LEU A 345 6.11 2.09 10.81
CA LEU A 345 7.16 1.09 10.73
C LEU A 345 6.69 -0.24 11.32
N SER A 346 7.14 -1.33 10.71
CA SER A 346 6.77 -2.69 11.13
C SER A 346 7.79 -3.71 10.63
N GLN A 347 7.52 -5.00 10.84
CA GLN A 347 8.29 -6.09 10.22
C GLN A 347 8.07 -6.18 8.70
N ARG A 348 7.03 -5.54 8.15
CA ARG A 348 6.84 -5.42 6.71
C ARG A 348 7.51 -4.13 6.26
N PRO A 349 8.34 -4.17 5.20
CA PRO A 349 9.08 -3.00 4.78
C PRO A 349 8.19 -1.93 4.12
N VAL A 350 8.48 -0.68 4.42
CA VAL A 350 8.12 0.43 3.54
C VAL A 350 9.13 0.43 2.39
N THR A 351 8.67 0.14 1.16
CA THR A 351 9.56 -0.02 0.00
C THR A 351 9.55 1.23 -0.88
N ILE A 352 10.74 1.72 -1.21
CA ILE A 352 11.00 2.88 -2.07
C ILE A 352 11.91 2.41 -3.21
N ASN A 353 11.68 2.90 -4.43
CA ASN A 353 12.56 2.68 -5.56
C ASN A 353 13.11 4.01 -6.07
N VAL A 354 14.43 4.11 -6.16
CA VAL A 354 15.14 5.29 -6.65
C VAL A 354 15.96 4.89 -7.86
N ARG A 355 15.91 5.68 -8.93
CA ARG A 355 16.73 5.44 -10.12
C ARG A 355 17.94 6.38 -10.12
N VAL A 356 19.12 5.82 -9.97
CA VAL A 356 20.40 6.54 -10.04
C VAL A 356 20.93 6.44 -11.47
N ASN A 357 21.30 7.55 -12.06
CA ASN A 357 21.87 7.63 -13.41
C ASN A 357 22.76 8.87 -13.56
N LYS A 358 23.38 9.05 -14.72
CA LYS A 358 24.28 10.20 -14.98
C LYS A 358 23.57 11.55 -14.98
N GLU A 359 22.26 11.58 -15.30
CA GLU A 359 21.46 12.82 -15.27
C GLU A 359 21.08 13.20 -13.83
N GLN A 360 20.97 12.21 -12.96
CA GLN A 360 20.71 12.37 -11.53
C GLN A 360 21.66 11.45 -10.75
N PRO A 361 22.91 11.91 -10.55
CA PRO A 361 23.94 11.08 -9.90
C PRO A 361 23.84 11.14 -8.36
N HIS A 362 23.15 12.11 -7.78
CA HIS A 362 23.08 12.38 -6.35
C HIS A 362 21.64 12.36 -5.87
N HIS A 363 21.36 11.58 -4.82
CA HIS A 363 20.05 11.44 -4.19
C HIS A 363 20.17 11.54 -2.68
N GLU A 364 19.39 12.45 -2.08
CA GLU A 364 19.25 12.57 -0.64
C GLU A 364 17.91 11.95 -0.18
N LEU A 365 17.98 11.04 0.78
CA LEU A 365 16.83 10.48 1.48
C LEU A 365 16.86 10.98 2.92
N VAL A 366 15.81 11.68 3.34
CA VAL A 366 15.69 12.20 4.70
C VAL A 366 14.49 11.54 5.38
N MET A 367 14.75 10.76 6.44
CA MET A 367 13.73 10.21 7.30
C MET A 367 13.38 11.19 8.42
N VAL A 368 12.11 11.48 8.54
CA VAL A 368 11.52 12.39 9.54
C VAL A 368 10.63 11.58 10.47
N ALA A 369 10.90 11.61 11.78
CA ALA A 369 9.99 11.06 12.77
C ALA A 369 8.73 11.91 12.88
N GLU A 370 7.57 11.33 12.66
CA GLU A 370 6.26 11.95 12.85
C GLU A 370 5.80 11.80 14.30
N ASN A 371 6.09 10.67 14.90
CA ASN A 371 5.98 10.40 16.34
C ASN A 371 7.29 9.77 16.86
N LEU A 372 7.34 9.38 18.10
CA LEU A 372 8.51 8.75 18.71
C LEU A 372 8.19 7.34 19.24
N GLY A 373 7.09 6.75 18.76
CA GLY A 373 6.62 5.48 19.30
C GLY A 373 6.32 5.53 20.80
N SER A 374 6.28 4.37 21.43
CA SER A 374 6.22 4.23 22.89
C SER A 374 7.61 4.30 23.53
N ILE A 375 8.68 4.06 22.77
CA ILE A 375 10.09 3.98 23.22
C ILE A 375 10.96 4.92 22.37
N PRO A 376 11.10 6.21 22.73
CA PRO A 376 11.96 7.13 22.01
C PRO A 376 13.45 6.72 22.03
N PRO A 377 14.23 7.03 20.98
CA PRO A 377 13.88 7.73 19.73
C PRO A 377 13.20 6.81 18.72
N ASN A 378 12.56 7.40 17.69
CA ASN A 378 12.09 6.65 16.52
C ASN A 378 13.28 6.01 15.79
N THR A 379 13.25 4.68 15.61
CA THR A 379 14.35 3.90 15.03
C THR A 379 13.88 3.05 13.86
N ALA A 380 14.74 2.92 12.85
CA ALA A 380 14.47 2.12 11.67
C ALA A 380 15.73 1.40 11.17
N LEU A 381 15.54 0.25 10.56
CA LEU A 381 16.53 -0.39 9.71
C LEU A 381 16.21 -0.10 8.24
N MET A 382 17.10 0.63 7.56
CA MET A 382 17.01 0.85 6.12
C MET A 382 17.93 -0.15 5.40
N ILE A 383 17.38 -0.91 4.48
CA ILE A 383 18.13 -1.81 3.60
C ILE A 383 18.14 -1.18 2.20
N VAL A 384 19.34 -0.92 1.68
CA VAL A 384 19.54 -0.37 0.34
C VAL A 384 20.12 -1.47 -0.55
N THR A 385 19.40 -1.84 -1.59
CA THR A 385 19.82 -2.88 -2.55
C THR A 385 20.07 -2.26 -3.92
N ALA A 386 21.31 -2.34 -4.38
CA ALA A 386 21.78 -1.85 -5.67
C ALA A 386 22.41 -3.01 -6.46
N GLY A 387 21.66 -3.63 -7.37
CA GLY A 387 22.10 -4.84 -8.05
C GLY A 387 22.38 -5.98 -7.06
N ALA A 388 23.62 -6.46 -7.02
CA ALA A 388 24.07 -7.48 -6.08
C ALA A 388 24.53 -6.93 -4.71
N LYS A 389 24.72 -5.60 -4.60
CA LYS A 389 25.17 -4.94 -3.37
C LYS A 389 23.99 -4.65 -2.46
N ARG A 390 24.13 -4.98 -1.17
CA ARG A 390 23.16 -4.70 -0.11
C ARG A 390 23.85 -4.01 1.05
N ASP A 391 23.37 -2.83 1.38
CA ASP A 391 23.83 -2.05 2.53
C ASP A 391 22.73 -1.98 3.59
N GLU A 392 23.09 -2.14 4.85
CA GLU A 392 22.22 -1.97 6.00
C GLU A 392 22.58 -0.67 6.73
N VAL A 393 21.56 0.12 7.07
CA VAL A 393 21.73 1.42 7.71
C VAL A 393 20.76 1.51 8.87
N PHE A 394 21.30 1.56 10.09
CA PHE A 394 20.51 1.83 11.29
C PHE A 394 20.24 3.33 11.40
N ILE A 395 19.00 3.69 11.46
CA ILE A 395 18.53 5.07 11.44
C ILE A 395 17.88 5.41 12.79
N SER A 396 18.18 6.59 13.29
CA SER A 396 17.51 7.17 14.46
C SER A 396 17.11 8.60 14.16
N SER A 397 15.85 8.94 14.42
CA SER A 397 15.32 10.30 14.24
C SER A 397 14.46 10.72 15.44
N SER A 398 14.31 12.04 15.62
CA SER A 398 13.58 12.64 16.74
C SER A 398 12.81 13.88 16.28
N LYS A 399 12.11 14.54 17.22
CA LYS A 399 11.44 15.83 16.93
C LYS A 399 12.41 16.98 16.59
N GLN A 400 13.68 16.85 16.91
CA GLN A 400 14.72 17.87 16.67
C GLN A 400 15.69 17.48 15.56
N LYS A 401 15.76 16.19 15.22
CA LYS A 401 16.80 15.63 14.34
C LYS A 401 16.20 14.63 13.38
N ASN A 402 16.35 14.91 12.09
CA ASN A 402 16.08 13.96 11.01
C ASN A 402 17.34 13.16 10.70
N ALA A 403 17.17 12.00 10.08
CA ALA A 403 18.27 11.18 9.60
C ALA A 403 18.35 11.25 8.06
N LYS A 404 19.56 11.49 7.53
CA LYS A 404 19.82 11.61 6.08
C LYS A 404 20.70 10.45 5.61
N VAL A 405 20.30 9.80 4.52
CA VAL A 405 21.11 8.85 3.76
C VAL A 405 21.29 9.40 2.34
N VAL A 406 22.50 9.31 1.84
CA VAL A 406 22.86 9.81 0.49
C VAL A 406 23.21 8.62 -0.40
N LEU A 407 22.73 8.64 -1.63
CA LEU A 407 23.11 7.70 -2.68
C LEU A 407 23.83 8.48 -3.78
N ASP A 408 25.07 8.14 -4.05
CA ASP A 408 25.90 8.77 -5.07
C ASP A 408 26.22 7.75 -6.18
N LEU A 409 26.16 8.19 -7.42
CA LEU A 409 26.63 7.41 -8.55
C LEU A 409 28.14 7.26 -8.46
N LYS A 410 28.60 6.00 -8.47
CA LYS A 410 30.04 5.72 -8.55
C LYS A 410 30.58 6.19 -9.90
N GLU A 411 31.66 6.98 -9.88
CA GLU A 411 32.39 7.44 -11.07
C GLU A 411 33.09 6.32 -11.82
#